data_ffe3c7d53396db9b8d80267944b84357
#
_entry.id   ffe3c7d53396db9b8d80267944b84357
#
_cell.length_a   1.000
_cell.length_b   1.000
_cell.length_c   1.000
_cell.angle_alpha   90.00
_cell.angle_beta   90.00
_cell.angle_gamma   90.00
#
_symmetry.space_group_name_H-M   'P 1'
#
loop_
_entity.id
_entity.type
_entity.pdbx_description
1 polymer ?
#
loop_
_entity_poly.entity_id
_entity_poly.type
_entity_poly.pdbx_seq_one_letter_code
_entity_poly.pdbx_strand_id
1 'polypeptide(L)'
;ATIVWKMEGGGYADCLMVCTVAAIISYIPIGIISAKIGRKKSILLGIILLGACFGVAGIFNAYHPIMNVFFAIIGFAWASIGVNSLPMVVEMCSAADVGKYTGYYYTFSMSAQVITPILSGFLLENVSYRTLFPYSVAFCVLAFITMSQVKHGDSKPAQKKSMLENFDVED
;
A
#
# COMPACT_ATOMS: atom_id res chain seq x y z
N ALA A 1 1.76 19.32 2.18
CA ALA A 1 0.67 19.76 3.09
C ALA A 1 0.76 21.29 3.30
N THR A 2 1.84 21.84 3.82
CA THR A 2 1.98 23.27 4.14
C THR A 2 1.82 24.19 2.92
N ILE A 3 2.39 23.85 1.78
CA ILE A 3 2.33 24.69 0.57
C ILE A 3 1.00 24.55 -0.17
N VAL A 4 0.53 23.33 -0.40
CA VAL A 4 -0.70 23.08 -1.20
C VAL A 4 -1.96 23.31 -0.39
N TRP A 5 -2.01 22.81 0.85
CA TRP A 5 -3.20 22.89 1.69
C TRP A 5 -3.13 23.97 2.79
N LYS A 6 -2.05 24.76 2.81
CA LYS A 6 -1.85 25.87 3.75
C LYS A 6 -1.99 25.47 5.21
N MET A 7 -1.54 24.24 5.54
CA MET A 7 -1.58 23.73 6.92
C MET A 7 -0.49 24.41 7.75
N GLU A 8 -0.85 24.96 8.88
CA GLU A 8 0.07 25.62 9.82
C GLU A 8 0.57 24.63 10.88
N GLY A 9 1.76 24.90 11.41
CA GLY A 9 2.38 24.12 12.49
C GLY A 9 2.58 22.65 12.12
N GLY A 10 2.29 21.75 13.04
CA GLY A 10 2.41 20.30 12.89
C GLY A 10 1.16 19.59 12.32
N GLY A 11 0.16 20.31 11.79
CA GLY A 11 -1.14 19.75 11.40
C GLY A 11 -1.07 18.60 10.39
N TYR A 12 -0.03 18.55 9.54
CA TYR A 12 0.19 17.40 8.67
C TYR A 12 0.57 16.13 9.45
N ALA A 13 1.19 16.26 10.61
CA ALA A 13 1.57 15.13 11.46
C ALA A 13 0.32 14.43 12.01
N ASP A 14 -0.73 15.19 12.34
CA ASP A 14 -2.02 14.63 12.77
C ASP A 14 -2.64 13.76 11.68
N CYS A 15 -2.60 14.22 10.43
CA CYS A 15 -3.09 13.44 9.29
C CYS A 15 -2.27 12.14 9.09
N LEU A 16 -0.94 12.21 9.23
CA LEU A 16 -0.09 11.03 9.15
C LEU A 16 -0.33 10.07 10.32
N MET A 17 -0.57 10.59 11.51
CA MET A 17 -0.93 9.78 12.67
C MET A 17 -2.24 9.03 12.43
N VAL A 18 -3.27 9.70 11.94
CA VAL A 18 -4.56 9.06 11.56
C VAL A 18 -4.32 7.96 10.53
N CYS A 19 -3.52 8.21 9.49
CA CYS A 19 -3.16 7.22 8.47
C CYS A 19 -2.46 6.00 9.10
N THR A 20 -1.47 6.22 9.96
CA THR A 20 -0.70 5.16 10.59
C THR A 20 -1.55 4.33 11.54
N VAL A 21 -2.37 4.97 12.38
CA VAL A 21 -3.28 4.27 13.30
C VAL A 21 -4.30 3.45 12.52
N ALA A 22 -4.89 4.02 11.46
CA ALA A 22 -5.81 3.31 10.59
C ALA A 22 -5.13 2.10 9.93
N ALA A 23 -3.88 2.22 9.48
CA ALA A 23 -3.12 1.10 8.92
C ALA A 23 -2.92 -0.02 9.96
N ILE A 24 -2.48 0.32 11.17
CA ILE A 24 -2.25 -0.66 12.25
C ILE A 24 -3.53 -1.43 12.57
N ILE A 25 -4.64 -0.72 12.77
CA ILE A 25 -5.95 -1.34 13.06
C ILE A 25 -6.39 -2.23 11.89
N SER A 26 -6.06 -1.85 10.67
CA SER A 26 -6.47 -2.56 9.45
C SER A 26 -5.69 -3.84 9.17
N TYR A 27 -4.52 -4.06 9.78
CA TYR A 27 -3.71 -5.26 9.49
C TYR A 27 -4.46 -6.57 9.76
N ILE A 28 -5.18 -6.66 10.88
CA ILE A 28 -5.92 -7.87 11.25
C ILE A 28 -7.12 -8.10 10.33
N PRO A 29 -8.05 -7.15 10.13
CA PRO A 29 -9.20 -7.36 9.24
C PRO A 29 -8.78 -7.61 7.79
N ILE A 30 -7.72 -6.94 7.29
CA ILE A 30 -7.22 -7.19 5.94
C ILE A 30 -6.67 -8.60 5.80
N GLY A 31 -5.96 -9.13 6.79
CA GLY A 31 -5.51 -10.52 6.79
C GLY A 31 -6.69 -11.49 6.61
N ILE A 32 -7.79 -11.27 7.30
CA ILE A 32 -9.01 -12.07 7.19
C ILE A 32 -9.69 -11.89 5.82
N ILE A 33 -9.78 -10.65 5.34
CA ILE A 33 -10.37 -10.33 4.03
C ILE A 33 -9.56 -10.98 2.91
N SER A 34 -8.24 -10.83 2.92
CA SER A 34 -7.37 -11.38 1.89
C SER A 34 -7.40 -12.92 1.85
N ALA A 35 -7.58 -13.57 3.00
CA ALA A 35 -7.79 -15.01 3.06
C ALA A 35 -9.07 -15.47 2.33
N LYS A 36 -10.11 -14.61 2.32
CA LYS A 36 -11.39 -14.93 1.65
C LYS A 36 -11.41 -14.60 0.16
N ILE A 37 -10.96 -13.39 -0.20
CA ILE A 37 -11.08 -12.87 -1.58
C ILE A 37 -9.84 -13.12 -2.45
N GLY A 38 -8.72 -13.50 -1.82
CA GLY A 38 -7.41 -13.66 -2.46
C GLY A 38 -6.51 -12.43 -2.29
N ARG A 39 -5.19 -12.66 -2.28
CA ARG A 39 -4.19 -11.61 -2.04
C ARG A 39 -4.13 -10.62 -3.19
N LYS A 40 -4.16 -11.11 -4.43
CA LYS A 40 -4.17 -10.26 -5.63
C LYS A 40 -5.30 -9.24 -5.62
N LYS A 41 -6.52 -9.68 -5.32
CA LYS A 41 -7.70 -8.80 -5.26
C LYS A 41 -7.59 -7.79 -4.15
N SER A 42 -7.05 -8.17 -3.00
CA SER A 42 -6.80 -7.26 -1.87
C SER A 42 -5.80 -6.17 -2.24
N ILE A 43 -4.70 -6.52 -2.91
CA ILE A 43 -3.70 -5.54 -3.39
C ILE A 43 -4.32 -4.60 -4.41
N LEU A 44 -5.06 -5.12 -5.40
CA LEU A 44 -5.75 -4.30 -6.42
C LEU A 44 -6.73 -3.32 -5.79
N LEU A 45 -7.52 -3.77 -4.79
CA LEU A 45 -8.40 -2.89 -4.02
C LEU A 45 -7.63 -1.77 -3.33
N GLY A 46 -6.51 -2.10 -2.68
CA GLY A 46 -5.63 -1.11 -2.04
C GLY A 46 -5.11 -0.08 -3.04
N ILE A 47 -4.64 -0.51 -4.21
CA ILE A 47 -4.14 0.40 -5.26
C ILE A 47 -5.25 1.34 -5.77
N ILE A 48 -6.47 0.82 -6.00
CA ILE A 48 -7.62 1.63 -6.43
C ILE A 48 -7.95 2.69 -5.37
N LEU A 49 -8.03 2.31 -4.10
CA LEU A 49 -8.32 3.22 -3.00
C LEU A 49 -7.25 4.32 -2.88
N LEU A 50 -5.96 3.96 -2.99
CA LEU A 50 -4.87 4.94 -2.99
C LEU A 50 -5.00 5.93 -4.14
N GLY A 51 -5.17 5.43 -5.36
CA GLY A 51 -5.31 6.27 -6.55
C GLY A 51 -6.51 7.22 -6.46
N ALA A 52 -7.65 6.73 -5.99
CA ALA A 52 -8.86 7.53 -5.76
C ALA A 52 -8.62 8.63 -4.71
N CYS A 53 -8.03 8.28 -3.56
CA CYS A 53 -7.73 9.25 -2.50
C CYS A 53 -6.74 10.32 -2.97
N PHE A 54 -5.69 9.97 -3.70
CA PHE A 54 -4.73 10.94 -4.23
C PHE A 54 -5.37 11.82 -5.32
N GLY A 55 -6.23 11.26 -6.18
CA GLY A 55 -6.96 12.02 -7.18
C GLY A 55 -7.88 13.07 -6.56
N VAL A 56 -8.66 12.66 -5.56
CA VAL A 56 -9.57 13.57 -4.83
C VAL A 56 -8.78 14.59 -4.00
N ALA A 57 -7.70 14.18 -3.33
CA ALA A 57 -6.86 15.07 -2.53
C ALA A 57 -6.23 16.20 -3.37
N GLY A 58 -5.96 15.94 -4.66
CA GLY A 58 -5.45 16.92 -5.61
C GLY A 58 -6.42 18.06 -5.96
N ILE A 59 -7.72 17.86 -5.75
CA ILE A 59 -8.76 18.87 -6.04
C ILE A 59 -8.81 19.94 -4.92
N PHE A 60 -8.44 19.59 -3.70
CA PHE A 60 -8.48 20.50 -2.56
C PHE A 60 -7.35 21.53 -2.60
N ASN A 61 -7.72 22.81 -2.39
CA ASN A 61 -6.80 23.95 -2.34
C ASN A 61 -6.44 24.37 -0.89
N ALA A 62 -7.15 23.85 0.09
CA ALA A 62 -6.94 24.11 1.50
C ALA A 62 -7.27 22.85 2.31
N TYR A 63 -6.73 22.78 3.52
CA TYR A 63 -7.08 21.71 4.44
C TYR A 63 -8.57 21.78 4.81
N HIS A 64 -9.19 20.62 4.82
CA HIS A 64 -10.55 20.41 5.31
C HIS A 64 -10.57 19.14 6.19
N PRO A 65 -11.31 19.12 7.32
CA PRO A 65 -11.34 17.97 8.23
C PRO A 65 -11.69 16.63 7.59
N ILE A 66 -12.42 16.64 6.47
CA ILE A 66 -12.73 15.44 5.68
C ILE A 66 -11.46 14.75 5.16
N MET A 67 -10.35 15.46 5.05
CA MET A 67 -9.07 14.89 4.63
C MET A 67 -8.57 13.81 5.59
N ASN A 68 -8.90 13.90 6.89
CA ASN A 68 -8.55 12.84 7.85
C ASN A 68 -9.24 11.52 7.48
N VAL A 69 -10.42 11.55 6.89
CA VAL A 69 -11.10 10.35 6.39
C VAL A 69 -10.34 9.77 5.21
N PHE A 70 -9.86 10.60 4.28
CA PHE A 70 -9.01 10.13 3.19
C PHE A 70 -7.70 9.55 3.70
N PHE A 71 -7.06 10.16 4.70
CA PHE A 71 -5.86 9.62 5.33
C PHE A 71 -6.11 8.27 6.03
N ALA A 72 -7.26 8.09 6.66
CA ALA A 72 -7.66 6.80 7.22
C ALA A 72 -7.84 5.74 6.11
N ILE A 73 -8.48 6.10 4.99
CA ILE A 73 -8.64 5.21 3.84
C ILE A 73 -7.28 4.88 3.20
N ILE A 74 -6.37 5.85 3.11
CA ILE A 74 -4.99 5.63 2.65
C ILE A 74 -4.27 4.64 3.56
N GLY A 75 -4.44 4.75 4.88
CA GLY A 75 -3.87 3.81 5.84
C GLY A 75 -4.38 2.39 5.62
N PHE A 76 -5.70 2.21 5.46
CA PHE A 76 -6.31 0.93 5.12
C PHE A 76 -5.77 0.37 3.78
N ALA A 77 -5.70 1.21 2.77
CA ALA A 77 -5.21 0.82 1.44
C ALA A 77 -3.73 0.40 1.48
N TRP A 78 -2.90 1.15 2.21
CA TRP A 78 -1.49 0.82 2.43
C TRP A 78 -1.30 -0.50 3.14
N ALA A 79 -2.07 -0.74 4.21
CA ALA A 79 -2.08 -2.01 4.92
C ALA A 79 -2.50 -3.18 4.01
N SER A 80 -3.49 -2.96 3.13
CA SER A 80 -3.96 -3.96 2.17
C SER A 80 -2.86 -4.40 1.20
N ILE A 81 -2.03 -3.47 0.74
CA ILE A 81 -0.88 -3.78 -0.10
C ILE A 81 0.22 -4.46 0.71
N GLY A 82 0.60 -3.88 1.85
CA GLY A 82 1.74 -4.32 2.66
C GLY A 82 1.60 -5.75 3.19
N VAL A 83 0.43 -6.10 3.74
CA VAL A 83 0.16 -7.44 4.30
C VAL A 83 0.22 -8.54 3.23
N ASN A 84 -0.13 -8.22 1.99
CA ASN A 84 -0.30 -9.23 0.94
C ASN A 84 0.89 -9.33 -0.02
N SER A 85 1.72 -8.27 -0.15
CA SER A 85 2.77 -8.20 -1.18
C SER A 85 3.87 -9.23 -0.96
N LEU A 86 4.50 -9.26 0.22
CA LEU A 86 5.60 -10.19 0.50
C LEU A 86 5.13 -11.66 0.51
N PRO A 87 4.02 -12.02 1.21
CA PRO A 87 3.51 -13.39 1.14
C PRO A 87 3.19 -13.85 -0.28
N MET A 88 2.66 -12.97 -1.13
CA MET A 88 2.38 -13.31 -2.53
C MET A 88 3.66 -13.65 -3.31
N VAL A 89 4.77 -12.94 -3.05
CA VAL A 89 6.07 -13.22 -3.67
C VAL A 89 6.65 -14.54 -3.16
N VAL A 90 6.55 -14.80 -1.86
CA VAL A 90 7.08 -16.03 -1.24
C VAL A 90 6.31 -17.27 -1.72
N GLU A 91 5.01 -17.17 -1.95
CA GLU A 91 4.21 -18.28 -2.49
C GLU A 91 4.56 -18.68 -3.93
N MET A 92 5.28 -17.83 -4.66
CA MET A 92 5.72 -18.15 -6.03
C MET A 92 7.02 -18.95 -6.09
N CYS A 93 7.69 -19.19 -4.96
CA CYS A 93 8.99 -19.86 -4.91
C CYS A 93 8.95 -21.16 -4.12
N SER A 94 9.96 -22.04 -4.34
CA SER A 94 10.20 -23.21 -3.51
C SER A 94 10.74 -22.81 -2.13
N ALA A 95 10.60 -23.69 -1.13
CA ALA A 95 11.13 -23.46 0.21
C ALA A 95 12.65 -23.13 0.21
N ALA A 96 13.41 -23.73 -0.72
CA ALA A 96 14.85 -23.47 -0.86
C ALA A 96 15.17 -22.06 -1.39
N ASP A 97 14.25 -21.43 -2.15
CA ASP A 97 14.46 -20.15 -2.81
C ASP A 97 13.85 -18.95 -2.07
N VAL A 98 13.14 -19.16 -0.96
CA VAL A 98 12.45 -18.11 -0.18
C VAL A 98 13.36 -16.92 0.12
N GLY A 99 14.59 -17.19 0.57
CA GLY A 99 15.58 -16.13 0.87
C GLY A 99 15.92 -15.27 -0.35
N LYS A 100 16.10 -15.90 -1.51
CA LYS A 100 16.41 -15.24 -2.78
C LYS A 100 15.26 -14.32 -3.24
N TYR A 101 14.03 -14.82 -3.25
CA TYR A 101 12.87 -14.04 -3.66
C TYR A 101 12.53 -12.92 -2.68
N THR A 102 12.68 -13.17 -1.38
CA THR A 102 12.59 -12.12 -0.35
C THR A 102 13.64 -11.03 -0.58
N GLY A 103 14.89 -11.42 -0.89
CA GLY A 103 15.95 -10.49 -1.24
C GLY A 103 15.60 -9.63 -2.46
N TYR A 104 15.09 -10.22 -3.53
CA TYR A 104 14.61 -9.47 -4.70
C TYR A 104 13.49 -8.50 -4.35
N TYR A 105 12.49 -8.95 -3.60
CA TYR A 105 11.38 -8.09 -3.16
C TYR A 105 11.89 -6.85 -2.43
N TYR A 106 12.76 -7.01 -1.44
CA TYR A 106 13.30 -5.89 -0.69
C TYR A 106 14.23 -5.02 -1.52
N THR A 107 15.04 -5.59 -2.41
CA THR A 107 15.91 -4.81 -3.30
C THR A 107 15.10 -3.87 -4.18
N PHE A 108 14.05 -4.35 -4.84
CA PHE A 108 13.20 -3.52 -5.67
C PHE A 108 12.38 -2.51 -4.84
N SER A 109 11.87 -2.92 -3.68
CA SER A 109 11.12 -2.04 -2.80
C SER A 109 11.98 -0.89 -2.26
N MET A 110 13.19 -1.19 -1.79
CA MET A 110 14.11 -0.17 -1.27
C MET A 110 14.65 0.73 -2.39
N SER A 111 14.92 0.18 -3.57
CA SER A 111 15.30 0.98 -4.74
C SER A 111 14.21 2.00 -5.09
N ALA A 112 12.95 1.58 -5.08
CA ALA A 112 11.83 2.49 -5.30
C ALA A 112 11.75 3.58 -4.22
N GLN A 113 12.00 3.25 -2.94
CA GLN A 113 12.01 4.21 -1.84
C GLN A 113 13.13 5.25 -1.94
N VAL A 114 14.24 4.94 -2.61
CA VAL A 114 15.33 5.89 -2.89
C VAL A 114 15.03 6.73 -4.12
N ILE A 115 14.61 6.09 -5.22
CA ILE A 115 14.41 6.76 -6.50
C ILE A 115 13.19 7.69 -6.47
N THR A 116 12.10 7.26 -5.84
CA THR A 116 10.83 8.02 -5.82
C THR A 116 10.97 9.41 -5.19
N PRO A 117 11.61 9.61 -4.02
CA PRO A 117 11.82 10.94 -3.46
C PRO A 117 12.66 11.85 -4.36
N ILE A 118 13.67 11.30 -5.04
CA ILE A 118 14.52 12.06 -5.96
C ILE A 118 13.70 12.58 -7.15
N LEU A 119 12.93 11.68 -7.80
CA LEU A 119 12.08 12.05 -8.93
C LEU A 119 10.97 13.03 -8.53
N SER A 120 10.29 12.75 -7.41
CA SER A 120 9.23 13.63 -6.92
C SER A 120 9.78 14.99 -6.49
N GLY A 121 10.93 15.04 -5.82
CA GLY A 121 11.61 16.29 -5.45
C GLY A 121 11.94 17.14 -6.67
N PHE A 122 12.52 16.53 -7.70
CA PHE A 122 12.81 17.22 -8.97
C PHE A 122 11.54 17.81 -9.61
N LEU A 123 10.44 17.06 -9.64
CA LEU A 123 9.16 17.52 -10.18
C LEU A 123 8.56 18.67 -9.35
N LEU A 124 8.66 18.57 -8.01
CA LEU A 124 8.14 19.58 -7.11
C LEU A 124 8.88 20.92 -7.22
N GLU A 125 10.20 20.88 -7.41
CA GLU A 125 11.04 22.08 -7.53
C GLU A 125 10.94 22.72 -8.91
N ASN A 126 10.92 21.93 -9.99
CA ASN A 126 11.00 22.45 -11.35
C ASN A 126 9.64 22.67 -12.04
N VAL A 127 8.57 22.03 -11.56
CA VAL A 127 7.25 22.13 -12.19
C VAL A 127 6.24 22.79 -11.24
N SER A 128 5.79 22.07 -10.23
CA SER A 128 4.83 22.56 -9.23
C SER A 128 4.64 21.56 -8.10
N TYR A 129 4.37 22.05 -6.89
CA TYR A 129 3.98 21.21 -5.77
C TYR A 129 2.67 20.43 -6.01
N ARG A 130 1.80 20.90 -6.89
CA ARG A 130 0.57 20.21 -7.29
C ARG A 130 0.81 18.99 -8.17
N THR A 131 1.95 18.91 -8.85
CA THR A 131 2.32 17.78 -9.71
C THR A 131 2.42 16.46 -8.93
N LEU A 132 2.57 16.51 -7.60
CA LEU A 132 2.61 15.33 -6.75
C LEU A 132 1.37 14.44 -6.89
N PHE A 133 0.18 15.04 -7.01
CA PHE A 133 -1.08 14.29 -7.09
C PHE A 133 -1.22 13.52 -8.42
N PRO A 134 -1.13 14.15 -9.59
CA PRO A 134 -1.18 13.43 -10.85
C PRO A 134 -0.03 12.43 -11.01
N TYR A 135 1.17 12.74 -10.49
CA TYR A 135 2.29 11.81 -10.42
C TYR A 135 1.90 10.54 -9.63
N SER A 136 1.35 10.71 -8.43
CA SER A 136 0.93 9.57 -7.58
C SER A 136 -0.17 8.75 -8.24
N VAL A 137 -1.16 9.40 -8.87
CA VAL A 137 -2.24 8.71 -9.60
C VAL A 137 -1.68 7.93 -10.78
N ALA A 138 -0.75 8.49 -11.56
CA ALA A 138 -0.13 7.81 -12.68
C ALA A 138 0.59 6.53 -12.23
N PHE A 139 1.35 6.58 -11.13
CA PHE A 139 2.00 5.39 -10.58
C PHE A 139 1.00 4.38 -10.02
N CYS A 140 -0.11 4.81 -9.41
CA CYS A 140 -1.18 3.89 -9.02
C CYS A 140 -1.80 3.18 -10.24
N VAL A 141 -2.01 3.87 -11.36
CA VAL A 141 -2.51 3.26 -12.58
C VAL A 141 -1.50 2.24 -13.14
N LEU A 142 -0.21 2.59 -13.19
CA LEU A 142 0.84 1.65 -13.62
C LEU A 142 0.91 0.43 -12.69
N ALA A 143 0.85 0.63 -11.38
CA ALA A 143 0.82 -0.45 -10.40
C ALA A 143 -0.42 -1.35 -10.58
N PHE A 144 -1.58 -0.76 -10.87
CA PHE A 144 -2.80 -1.51 -11.16
C PHE A 144 -2.67 -2.37 -12.41
N ILE A 145 -2.14 -1.80 -13.50
CA ILE A 145 -1.92 -2.51 -14.76
C ILE A 145 -0.95 -3.66 -14.55
N THR A 146 0.21 -3.43 -13.93
CA THR A 146 1.22 -4.46 -13.69
C THR A 146 0.68 -5.56 -12.78
N MET A 147 0.02 -5.19 -11.68
CA MET A 147 -0.56 -6.15 -10.73
C MET A 147 -1.69 -6.97 -11.35
N SER A 148 -2.49 -6.38 -12.24
CA SER A 148 -3.56 -7.11 -12.93
C SER A 148 -3.02 -8.22 -13.84
N GLN A 149 -1.81 -8.06 -14.38
CA GLN A 149 -1.15 -9.04 -15.25
C GLN A 149 -0.50 -10.20 -14.48
N VAL A 150 -0.28 -10.07 -13.18
CA VAL A 150 0.28 -11.14 -12.34
C VAL A 150 -0.69 -12.31 -12.28
N LYS A 151 -0.22 -13.51 -12.62
CA LYS A 151 -1.05 -14.74 -12.70
C LYS A 151 -0.78 -15.73 -11.55
N HIS A 152 0.31 -15.57 -10.81
CA HIS A 152 0.80 -16.51 -9.81
C HIS A 152 0.84 -15.86 -8.41
N GLY A 153 0.91 -16.67 -7.35
CA GLY A 153 1.02 -16.20 -5.98
C GLY A 153 -0.31 -15.76 -5.33
N ASP A 154 -1.44 -16.08 -5.94
CA ASP A 154 -2.80 -15.77 -5.43
C ASP A 154 -3.47 -17.02 -4.82
N SER A 155 -2.70 -17.86 -4.12
CA SER A 155 -3.25 -18.97 -3.38
C SER A 155 -4.08 -18.42 -2.21
N LYS A 156 -5.32 -18.89 -2.09
CA LYS A 156 -6.13 -18.61 -0.92
C LYS A 156 -5.53 -19.41 0.22
N PRO A 157 -5.16 -18.78 1.36
CA PRO A 157 -4.69 -19.52 2.50
C PRO A 157 -5.74 -20.58 2.87
N ALA A 158 -5.33 -21.83 3.03
CA ALA A 158 -6.21 -22.87 3.52
C ALA A 158 -6.77 -22.43 4.88
N GLN A 159 -8.08 -22.32 5.00
CA GLN A 159 -8.70 -22.05 6.30
C GLN A 159 -8.45 -23.28 7.18
N LYS A 160 -7.56 -23.15 8.15
CA LYS A 160 -7.35 -24.19 9.16
C LYS A 160 -8.65 -24.37 9.94
N LYS A 161 -9.16 -25.59 9.93
CA LYS A 161 -10.47 -25.93 10.50
C LYS A 161 -10.49 -25.92 12.04
N SER A 162 -9.33 -25.93 12.69
CA SER A 162 -9.21 -26.01 14.16
C SER A 162 -7.93 -25.31 14.64
N MET A 163 -7.97 -24.74 15.87
CA MET A 163 -6.76 -24.24 16.54
C MET A 163 -5.72 -25.34 16.80
N LEU A 164 -6.14 -26.58 16.95
CA LEU A 164 -5.28 -27.75 17.22
C LEU A 164 -4.44 -28.14 15.99
N GLU A 165 -4.94 -27.89 14.78
CA GLU A 165 -4.23 -28.15 13.53
C GLU A 165 -2.98 -27.25 13.33
N ASN A 166 -2.82 -26.22 14.19
CA ASN A 166 -1.62 -25.39 14.21
C ASN A 166 -0.42 -26.05 14.92
N PHE A 167 -0.65 -27.11 15.65
CA PHE A 167 0.37 -27.83 16.44
C PHE A 167 0.81 -29.14 15.79
N ASP A 168 0.13 -29.61 14.74
CA ASP A 168 0.60 -30.72 13.94
C ASP A 168 1.81 -30.25 13.11
N VAL A 169 2.98 -30.45 13.67
CA VAL A 169 4.26 -30.37 12.96
C VAL A 169 4.36 -31.68 12.19
N GLU A 170 4.29 -31.63 10.88
CA GLU A 170 4.64 -32.77 10.03
C GLU A 170 6.11 -33.09 10.28
N ASP A 171 6.37 -34.29 10.85
CA ASP A 171 7.68 -34.91 10.97
C ASP A 171 8.28 -35.23 9.60
#